data_657d5788d606e9334e90df29f0801c78
#
_entry.id   657d5788d606e9334e90df29f0801c78
#
_cell.length_a   1.000
_cell.length_b   1.000
_cell.length_c   1.000
_cell.angle_alpha   90.00
_cell.angle_beta   90.00
_cell.angle_gamma   90.00
#
_symmetry.space_group_name_H-M   'P 1'
#
loop_
_entity.id
_entity.type
_entity.pdbx_description
1 polymer ?
#
loop_
_entity_poly.entity_id
_entity_poly.type
_entity_poly.pdbx_seq_one_letter_code
_entity_poly.pdbx_strand_id
1 'polypeptide(L)'
;AFSWDAMKLNSLEVKEDKLLESALPVVVYGGIRVDSAATLTIAPGTRLYFHENAGLQVFGSLKIEGEKDREVVMRGDRLDHMFDYLPYDRTPGQWQGIRLMSSAHDCKISFADIHSAYDAVMIEPGDATKQKLLIENATVHNSQGYGVRVDSAKVQILNSQITNCLKHPLYVEG
;
A
#
# COMPACT_ATOMS: atom_id res chain seq x y z
N ALA A 1 15.34 -3.38 12.20
CA ALA A 1 15.17 -4.81 12.13
C ALA A 1 14.29 -5.30 13.28
N PHE A 2 13.65 -6.43 13.08
CA PHE A 2 12.77 -7.03 14.07
C PHE A 2 13.54 -7.97 14.98
N SER A 3 13.34 -7.81 16.28
CA SER A 3 13.93 -8.69 17.31
C SER A 3 12.93 -9.73 17.81
N TRP A 4 11.71 -9.73 17.29
CA TRP A 4 10.66 -10.69 17.65
C TRP A 4 10.24 -11.50 16.43
N ASP A 5 9.37 -12.47 16.65
CA ASP A 5 8.87 -13.32 15.58
C ASP A 5 8.15 -12.51 14.51
N ALA A 6 8.55 -12.74 13.27
CA ALA A 6 7.94 -12.13 12.09
C ALA A 6 8.07 -13.10 10.92
N MET A 7 7.13 -13.02 9.99
CA MET A 7 7.26 -13.68 8.70
C MET A 7 8.14 -12.81 7.80
N LYS A 8 9.22 -13.38 7.27
CA LYS A 8 10.16 -12.64 6.43
C LYS A 8 10.03 -13.09 4.98
N LEU A 9 9.83 -12.12 4.08
CA LEU A 9 9.78 -12.35 2.65
C LEU A 9 10.90 -11.56 1.98
N ASN A 10 11.77 -12.25 1.20
CA ASN A 10 12.74 -11.52 0.38
C ASN A 10 12.02 -10.78 -0.74
N SER A 11 11.30 -11.51 -1.56
CA SER A 11 10.38 -10.97 -2.56
C SER A 11 9.25 -11.97 -2.76
N LEU A 12 8.12 -11.46 -3.23
CA LEU A 12 6.95 -12.29 -3.50
C LEU A 12 6.45 -11.98 -4.91
N GLU A 13 6.45 -13.01 -5.78
CA GLU A 13 5.79 -12.94 -7.07
C GLU A 13 4.47 -13.69 -7.00
N VAL A 14 3.37 -12.99 -7.23
CA VAL A 14 2.03 -13.55 -7.22
C VAL A 14 1.63 -13.83 -8.67
N LYS A 15 1.75 -15.09 -9.08
CA LYS A 15 1.45 -15.53 -10.44
C LYS A 15 0.08 -16.17 -10.58
N GLU A 16 -0.53 -16.54 -9.46
CA GLU A 16 -1.88 -17.09 -9.35
C GLU A 16 -2.59 -16.35 -8.21
N ASP A 17 -3.89 -16.50 -8.11
CA ASP A 17 -4.65 -15.87 -7.04
C ASP A 17 -4.12 -16.34 -5.69
N LYS A 18 -3.85 -15.38 -4.81
CA LYS A 18 -3.24 -15.63 -3.52
C LYS A 18 -3.90 -14.82 -2.43
N LEU A 19 -4.13 -15.46 -1.29
CA LEU A 19 -4.52 -14.80 -0.05
C LEU A 19 -3.30 -14.66 0.84
N LEU A 20 -2.98 -13.44 1.25
CA LEU A 20 -1.95 -13.16 2.24
C LEU A 20 -2.62 -12.89 3.58
N GLU A 21 -2.41 -13.80 4.50
CA GLU A 21 -2.95 -13.74 5.85
C GLU A 21 -1.88 -14.15 6.85
N SER A 22 -1.68 -13.37 7.89
CA SER A 22 -0.71 -13.69 8.92
C SER A 22 -1.07 -13.05 10.25
N ALA A 23 -1.00 -13.83 11.32
CA ALA A 23 -1.08 -13.31 12.69
C ALA A 23 0.20 -12.61 13.12
N LEU A 24 1.32 -12.92 12.47
CA LEU A 24 2.62 -12.30 12.71
C LEU A 24 2.84 -11.11 11.77
N PRO A 25 3.62 -10.12 12.16
CA PRO A 25 4.06 -9.08 11.23
C PRO A 25 4.78 -9.71 10.04
N VAL A 26 4.53 -9.18 8.84
CA VAL A 26 5.17 -9.64 7.61
C VAL A 26 6.17 -8.58 7.18
N VAL A 27 7.45 -8.93 7.11
CA VAL A 27 8.52 -8.03 6.68
C VAL A 27 8.89 -8.36 5.24
N VAL A 28 8.82 -7.38 4.36
CA VAL A 28 9.09 -7.54 2.93
C VAL A 28 10.37 -6.78 2.58
N TYR A 29 11.40 -7.51 2.17
CA TYR A 29 12.70 -6.91 1.87
C TYR A 29 12.87 -6.49 0.41
N GLY A 30 12.36 -7.28 -0.53
CA GLY A 30 12.57 -7.04 -1.96
C GLY A 30 11.35 -6.61 -2.75
N GLY A 31 10.18 -6.60 -2.12
CA GLY A 31 8.94 -6.16 -2.75
C GLY A 31 7.99 -7.28 -3.13
N ILE A 32 6.79 -6.88 -3.53
CA ILE A 32 5.71 -7.77 -3.96
C ILE A 32 5.31 -7.38 -5.37
N ARG A 33 5.18 -8.35 -6.26
CA ARG A 33 4.72 -8.15 -7.62
C ARG A 33 3.52 -9.05 -7.89
N VAL A 34 2.43 -8.47 -8.38
CA VAL A 34 1.22 -9.21 -8.77
C VAL A 34 1.13 -9.23 -10.28
N ASP A 35 1.20 -10.42 -10.87
CA ASP A 35 1.13 -10.61 -12.31
C ASP A 35 -0.24 -10.24 -12.89
N SER A 36 -0.30 -9.96 -14.19
CA SER A 36 -1.49 -9.42 -14.85
C SER A 36 -2.71 -10.35 -14.79
N ALA A 37 -2.51 -11.64 -14.66
CA ALA A 37 -3.60 -12.62 -14.54
C ALA A 37 -3.91 -13.02 -13.10
N ALA A 38 -3.24 -12.42 -12.12
CA ALA A 38 -3.36 -12.80 -10.72
C ALA A 38 -4.08 -11.75 -9.88
N THR A 39 -4.66 -12.21 -8.78
CA THR A 39 -5.23 -11.35 -7.74
C THR A 39 -4.55 -11.65 -6.41
N LEU A 40 -4.01 -10.61 -5.77
CA LEU A 40 -3.53 -10.68 -4.41
C LEU A 40 -4.60 -10.12 -3.48
N THR A 41 -5.06 -10.93 -2.54
CA THR A 41 -5.97 -10.51 -1.48
C THR A 41 -5.20 -10.46 -0.17
N ILE A 42 -5.30 -9.35 0.54
CA ILE A 42 -4.68 -9.18 1.86
C ILE A 42 -5.78 -9.19 2.90
N ALA A 43 -5.71 -10.16 3.81
CA ALA A 43 -6.75 -10.43 4.80
C ALA A 43 -6.79 -9.36 5.90
N PRO A 44 -7.93 -9.21 6.59
CA PRO A 44 -8.06 -8.27 7.70
C PRO A 44 -7.00 -8.50 8.79
N GLY A 45 -6.49 -7.42 9.34
CA GLY A 45 -5.50 -7.46 10.43
C GLY A 45 -4.08 -7.79 10.00
N THR A 46 -3.82 -8.01 8.72
CA THR A 46 -2.47 -8.25 8.21
C THR A 46 -1.64 -6.98 8.30
N ARG A 47 -0.41 -7.10 8.80
CA ARG A 47 0.51 -5.99 8.96
C ARG A 47 1.75 -6.23 8.09
N LEU A 48 1.98 -5.32 7.13
CA LEU A 48 3.09 -5.41 6.18
C LEU A 48 4.10 -4.30 6.47
N TYR A 49 5.34 -4.70 6.67
CA TYR A 49 6.46 -3.82 6.93
C TYR A 49 7.44 -3.93 5.78
N PHE A 50 7.62 -2.85 5.04
CA PHE A 50 8.44 -2.83 3.84
C PHE A 50 9.82 -2.23 4.11
N HIS A 51 10.85 -2.92 3.63
CA HIS A 51 12.21 -2.40 3.64
C HIS A 51 12.35 -1.24 2.64
N GLU A 52 13.42 -0.49 2.75
CA GLU A 52 13.60 0.81 2.08
C GLU A 52 13.27 0.83 0.59
N ASN A 53 13.73 -0.14 -0.16
CA ASN A 53 13.50 -0.19 -1.61
C ASN A 53 12.33 -1.10 -2.02
N ALA A 54 11.63 -1.65 -1.06
CA ALA A 54 10.51 -2.54 -1.31
C ALA A 54 9.22 -1.75 -1.51
N GLY A 55 8.34 -2.32 -2.31
CA GLY A 55 7.01 -1.77 -2.57
C GLY A 55 6.13 -2.85 -3.15
N LEU A 56 4.95 -2.44 -3.61
CA LEU A 56 3.96 -3.34 -4.18
C LEU A 56 3.65 -2.88 -5.61
N GLN A 57 4.01 -3.70 -6.60
CA GLN A 57 3.70 -3.46 -8.00
C GLN A 57 2.57 -4.38 -8.46
N VAL A 58 1.49 -3.81 -8.96
CA VAL A 58 0.30 -4.55 -9.35
C VAL A 58 0.06 -4.43 -10.84
N PHE A 59 0.16 -5.54 -11.55
CA PHE A 59 -0.20 -5.66 -12.98
C PHE A 59 -1.58 -6.29 -13.16
N GLY A 60 -2.06 -7.03 -12.17
CA GLY A 60 -3.37 -7.66 -12.14
C GLY A 60 -4.31 -6.95 -11.17
N SER A 61 -4.79 -7.64 -10.15
CA SER A 61 -5.71 -7.10 -9.16
C SER A 61 -5.16 -7.16 -7.75
N LEU A 62 -5.49 -6.16 -6.95
CA LEU A 62 -5.14 -6.09 -5.54
C LEU A 62 -6.42 -5.85 -4.74
N LYS A 63 -6.65 -6.70 -3.75
CA LYS A 63 -7.77 -6.58 -2.83
C LYS A 63 -7.24 -6.46 -1.40
N ILE A 64 -7.19 -5.26 -0.87
CA ILE A 64 -6.87 -5.04 0.54
C ILE A 64 -8.19 -5.03 1.31
N GLU A 65 -8.45 -6.10 2.03
CA GLU A 65 -9.74 -6.39 2.65
C GLU A 65 -9.69 -6.24 4.17
N GLY A 66 -9.38 -5.04 4.67
CA GLY A 66 -9.45 -4.77 6.09
C GLY A 66 -10.88 -4.74 6.63
N GLU A 67 -11.02 -4.71 7.93
CA GLU A 67 -12.29 -4.56 8.66
C GLU A 67 -12.15 -3.44 9.69
N LYS A 68 -13.26 -2.94 10.20
CA LYS A 68 -13.30 -1.78 11.09
C LYS A 68 -12.34 -1.88 12.27
N ASP A 69 -12.28 -3.02 12.94
CA ASP A 69 -11.41 -3.23 14.11
C ASP A 69 -10.20 -4.11 13.78
N ARG A 70 -9.98 -4.40 12.50
CA ARG A 70 -8.87 -5.22 12.00
C ARG A 70 -8.34 -4.63 10.70
N GLU A 71 -7.81 -3.42 10.78
CA GLU A 71 -7.26 -2.76 9.61
C GLU A 71 -6.02 -3.48 9.09
N VAL A 72 -5.81 -3.38 7.78
CA VAL A 72 -4.54 -3.76 7.16
C VAL A 72 -3.59 -2.58 7.32
N VAL A 73 -2.40 -2.84 7.83
CA VAL A 73 -1.37 -1.80 8.00
C VAL A 73 -0.22 -2.04 7.04
N MET A 74 0.15 -1.01 6.30
CA MET A 74 1.28 -1.04 5.36
C MET A 74 2.19 0.14 5.65
N ARG A 75 3.43 -0.14 6.03
CA ARG A 75 4.39 0.86 6.48
C ARG A 75 5.83 0.44 6.24
N GLY A 76 6.78 1.34 6.49
CA GLY A 76 8.19 0.99 6.52
C GLY A 76 8.53 0.08 7.70
N ASP A 77 9.66 -0.60 7.62
CA ASP A 77 10.09 -1.58 8.61
C ASP A 77 10.90 -0.99 9.78
N ARG A 78 11.05 0.32 9.87
CA ARG A 78 11.77 0.97 10.95
C ARG A 78 10.86 1.18 12.15
N LEU A 79 11.27 0.65 13.28
CA LEU A 79 10.50 0.68 14.54
C LEU A 79 11.11 1.62 15.59
N ASP A 80 12.36 2.04 15.38
CA ASP A 80 13.05 2.96 16.27
C ASP A 80 12.54 4.41 16.13
N HIS A 81 13.08 5.31 16.90
CA HIS A 81 12.76 6.72 16.84
C HIS A 81 13.92 7.49 16.19
N MET A 82 13.60 8.46 15.34
CA MET A 82 14.58 9.38 14.80
C MET A 82 15.12 10.30 15.93
N PHE A 83 14.22 10.70 16.81
CA PHE A 83 14.49 11.41 18.06
C PHE A 83 13.61 10.78 19.14
N ASP A 84 13.87 11.07 20.40
CA ASP A 84 13.08 10.50 21.52
C ASP A 84 11.58 10.73 21.38
N TYR A 85 11.19 11.82 20.71
CA TYR A 85 9.79 12.22 20.55
C TYR A 85 9.22 11.95 19.15
N LEU A 86 10.03 11.48 18.19
CA LEU A 86 9.62 11.30 16.79
C LEU A 86 9.86 9.86 16.35
N PRO A 87 8.83 9.03 16.33
CA PRO A 87 8.96 7.65 15.83
C PRO A 87 9.18 7.63 14.31
N TYR A 88 9.99 6.69 13.86
CA TYR A 88 10.25 6.51 12.44
C TYR A 88 9.01 6.10 11.64
N ASP A 89 8.03 5.47 12.26
CA ASP A 89 6.82 5.06 11.54
C ASP A 89 6.02 6.24 10.97
N ARG A 90 6.28 7.45 11.46
CA ARG A 90 5.69 8.69 10.92
C ARG A 90 6.63 9.48 10.03
N THR A 91 7.84 8.98 9.82
CA THR A 91 8.80 9.62 8.94
C THR A 91 8.53 9.17 7.51
N PRO A 92 8.26 10.09 6.56
CA PRO A 92 7.99 9.73 5.18
C PRO A 92 9.23 9.17 4.48
N GLY A 93 9.02 8.48 3.36
CA GLY A 93 10.11 8.02 2.51
C GLY A 93 10.80 6.76 2.97
N GLN A 94 10.11 5.87 3.69
CA GLN A 94 10.71 4.63 4.18
C GLN A 94 10.55 3.43 3.24
N TRP A 95 9.60 3.48 2.32
CA TRP A 95 9.34 2.41 1.35
C TRP A 95 8.68 2.98 0.09
N GLN A 96 8.56 2.18 -0.96
CA GLN A 96 8.18 2.67 -2.28
C GLN A 96 6.67 2.87 -2.49
N GLY A 97 5.83 2.31 -1.63
CA GLY A 97 4.39 2.43 -1.75
C GLY A 97 3.76 1.39 -2.68
N ILE A 98 2.50 1.64 -3.04
CA ILE A 98 1.70 0.79 -3.93
C ILE A 98 1.65 1.44 -5.30
N ARG A 99 1.95 0.68 -6.34
CA ARG A 99 1.86 1.14 -7.72
C ARG A 99 0.94 0.23 -8.53
N LEU A 100 -0.17 0.79 -8.99
CA LEU A 100 -1.09 0.10 -9.88
C LEU A 100 -0.67 0.44 -11.32
N MET A 101 -0.15 -0.57 -12.00
CA MET A 101 0.36 -0.42 -13.36
C MET A 101 -0.80 -0.27 -14.35
N SER A 102 -0.51 0.06 -15.59
CA SER A 102 -1.57 0.33 -16.58
C SER A 102 -2.51 -0.85 -16.81
N SER A 103 -2.02 -2.09 -16.69
CA SER A 103 -2.85 -3.29 -16.82
C SER A 103 -3.64 -3.67 -15.57
N ALA A 104 -3.41 -3.01 -14.43
CA ALA A 104 -4.12 -3.31 -13.19
C ALA A 104 -5.60 -2.98 -13.33
N HIS A 105 -6.45 -3.79 -12.70
CA HIS A 105 -7.90 -3.69 -12.79
C HIS A 105 -8.58 -4.26 -11.56
N ASP A 106 -9.79 -3.79 -11.28
CA ASP A 106 -10.61 -4.28 -10.16
C ASP A 106 -9.86 -4.27 -8.82
N CYS A 107 -9.18 -3.17 -8.52
CA CYS A 107 -8.44 -3.04 -7.28
C CYS A 107 -9.29 -2.40 -6.18
N LYS A 108 -9.03 -2.77 -4.94
CA LYS A 108 -9.74 -2.26 -3.78
C LYS A 108 -8.80 -2.09 -2.60
N ILE A 109 -8.95 -0.99 -1.89
CA ILE A 109 -8.27 -0.72 -0.62
C ILE A 109 -9.34 -0.35 0.39
N SER A 110 -9.59 -1.22 1.36
CA SER A 110 -10.67 -1.07 2.33
C SER A 110 -10.16 -1.29 3.75
N PHE A 111 -10.49 -0.37 4.66
CA PHE A 111 -10.04 -0.41 6.05
C PHE A 111 -8.55 -0.67 6.18
N ALA A 112 -7.75 0.25 5.64
CA ALA A 112 -6.30 0.16 5.61
C ALA A 112 -5.66 1.44 6.15
N ASP A 113 -4.49 1.29 6.73
CA ASP A 113 -3.61 2.39 7.13
C ASP A 113 -2.30 2.24 6.36
N ILE A 114 -2.06 3.16 5.42
CA ILE A 114 -0.89 3.14 4.54
C ILE A 114 -0.08 4.39 4.84
N HIS A 115 1.13 4.23 5.35
CA HIS A 115 1.93 5.38 5.74
C HIS A 115 3.43 5.22 5.56
N SER A 116 4.12 6.36 5.62
CA SER A 116 5.58 6.49 5.60
C SER A 116 6.24 6.08 4.29
N ALA A 117 5.49 6.05 3.19
CA ALA A 117 6.01 5.74 1.85
C ALA A 117 6.66 6.96 1.19
N TYR A 118 7.33 6.75 0.06
CA TYR A 118 7.67 7.84 -0.86
C TYR A 118 6.37 8.37 -1.49
N ASP A 119 5.73 7.60 -2.34
CA ASP A 119 4.40 7.89 -2.88
C ASP A 119 3.50 6.72 -2.49
N ALA A 120 2.48 6.98 -1.66
CA ALA A 120 1.77 5.88 -1.03
C ALA A 120 0.98 5.04 -2.03
N VAL A 121 0.19 5.68 -2.91
CA VAL A 121 -0.60 4.99 -3.93
C VAL A 121 -0.46 5.73 -5.25
N MET A 122 0.13 5.08 -6.25
CA MET A 122 0.32 5.60 -7.59
C MET A 122 -0.49 4.78 -8.58
N ILE A 123 -1.37 5.44 -9.34
CA ILE A 123 -2.25 4.77 -10.30
C ILE A 123 -1.89 5.23 -11.70
N GLU A 124 -1.39 4.30 -12.53
CA GLU A 124 -1.11 4.54 -13.94
C GLU A 124 -2.38 4.56 -14.80
N PRO A 125 -2.33 5.08 -16.03
CA PRO A 125 -3.51 5.16 -16.90
C PRO A 125 -4.26 3.85 -17.06
N GLY A 126 -5.58 3.93 -17.17
CA GLY A 126 -6.45 2.77 -17.31
C GLY A 126 -7.64 3.06 -18.23
N ASP A 127 -8.54 2.09 -18.36
CA ASP A 127 -9.76 2.24 -19.13
C ASP A 127 -10.72 3.19 -18.42
N ALA A 128 -11.02 4.32 -19.04
CA ALA A 128 -11.88 5.35 -18.47
C ALA A 128 -13.34 4.87 -18.26
N THR A 129 -13.73 3.77 -18.89
CA THR A 129 -15.08 3.21 -18.74
C THR A 129 -15.22 2.29 -17.54
N LYS A 130 -14.10 1.85 -16.96
CA LYS A 130 -14.09 0.88 -15.85
C LYS A 130 -13.41 1.48 -14.62
N GLN A 131 -14.01 1.27 -13.46
CA GLN A 131 -13.39 1.66 -12.21
C GLN A 131 -12.17 0.79 -11.95
N LYS A 132 -11.01 1.42 -11.86
CA LYS A 132 -9.73 0.73 -11.64
C LYS A 132 -9.46 0.48 -10.16
N LEU A 133 -9.84 1.42 -9.31
CA LEU A 133 -9.57 1.37 -7.87
C LEU A 133 -10.73 1.97 -7.09
N LEU A 134 -11.11 1.28 -6.01
CA LEU A 134 -11.96 1.81 -4.96
C LEU A 134 -11.12 1.90 -3.67
N ILE A 135 -11.06 3.10 -3.09
CA ILE A 135 -10.49 3.31 -1.75
C ILE A 135 -11.65 3.68 -0.83
N GLU A 136 -11.83 2.93 0.24
CA GLU A 136 -12.88 3.20 1.23
C GLU A 136 -12.42 2.94 2.64
N ASN A 137 -12.80 3.82 3.57
CA ASN A 137 -12.48 3.68 4.99
C ASN A 137 -10.98 3.48 5.24
N ALA A 138 -10.15 4.20 4.50
CA ALA A 138 -8.70 4.08 4.57
C ALA A 138 -8.06 5.39 5.03
N THR A 139 -6.89 5.28 5.63
CA THR A 139 -6.05 6.41 5.99
C THR A 139 -4.72 6.28 5.25
N VAL A 140 -4.36 7.30 4.48
CA VAL A 140 -3.09 7.39 3.78
C VAL A 140 -2.38 8.62 4.30
N HIS A 141 -1.19 8.45 4.88
CA HIS A 141 -0.53 9.57 5.53
C HIS A 141 0.99 9.47 5.56
N ASN A 142 1.63 10.60 5.85
CA ASN A 142 3.07 10.71 6.02
C ASN A 142 3.86 10.23 4.80
N SER A 143 3.44 10.64 3.59
CA SER A 143 4.16 10.35 2.35
C SER A 143 5.16 11.46 2.04
N GLN A 144 6.32 11.10 1.50
CA GLN A 144 7.32 12.08 1.09
C GLN A 144 6.86 12.83 -0.17
N GLY A 145 6.18 12.16 -1.08
CA GLY A 145 5.61 12.76 -2.27
C GLY A 145 4.09 12.87 -2.18
N TYR A 146 3.41 12.12 -3.02
CA TYR A 146 1.96 12.10 -3.08
C TYR A 146 1.37 11.07 -2.12
N GLY A 147 0.19 11.36 -1.61
CA GLY A 147 -0.62 10.35 -0.93
C GLY A 147 -1.25 9.42 -1.96
N VAL A 148 -2.14 9.95 -2.78
CA VAL A 148 -2.75 9.23 -3.90
C VAL A 148 -2.54 10.06 -5.16
N ARG A 149 -1.90 9.47 -6.16
CA ARG A 149 -1.74 10.10 -7.48
C ARG A 149 -2.44 9.27 -8.53
N VAL A 150 -3.36 9.89 -9.25
CA VAL A 150 -4.15 9.27 -10.30
C VAL A 150 -3.76 9.89 -11.64
N ASP A 151 -3.34 9.05 -12.58
CA ASP A 151 -3.06 9.46 -13.94
C ASP A 151 -4.02 8.74 -14.87
N SER A 152 -4.94 9.50 -15.49
CA SER A 152 -5.86 9.02 -16.53
C SER A 152 -6.56 7.69 -16.19
N ALA A 153 -7.11 7.58 -14.99
CA ALA A 153 -7.80 6.38 -14.52
C ALA A 153 -9.05 6.74 -13.73
N LYS A 154 -10.01 5.82 -13.69
CA LYS A 154 -11.23 6.00 -12.92
C LYS A 154 -11.04 5.42 -11.51
N VAL A 155 -11.04 6.29 -10.52
CA VAL A 155 -10.83 5.95 -9.11
C VAL A 155 -11.96 6.53 -8.28
N GLN A 156 -12.44 5.77 -7.32
CA GLN A 156 -13.41 6.24 -6.34
C GLN A 156 -12.80 6.21 -4.95
N ILE A 157 -12.93 7.30 -4.22
CA ILE A 157 -12.42 7.43 -2.85
C ILE A 157 -13.58 7.81 -1.94
N LEU A 158 -13.88 6.97 -0.96
CA LEU A 158 -15.01 7.13 -0.06
C LEU A 158 -14.54 7.06 1.39
N ASN A 159 -15.04 8.00 2.21
CA ASN A 159 -14.85 7.97 3.66
C ASN A 159 -13.40 7.69 4.08
N SER A 160 -12.46 8.40 3.47
CA SER A 160 -11.03 8.19 3.66
C SER A 160 -10.32 9.49 3.98
N GLN A 161 -9.17 9.38 4.65
CA GLN A 161 -8.32 10.52 4.98
C GLN A 161 -6.98 10.37 4.28
N ILE A 162 -6.52 11.43 3.61
CA ILE A 162 -5.21 11.50 2.98
C ILE A 162 -4.53 12.76 3.50
N THR A 163 -3.54 12.60 4.35
CA THR A 163 -2.97 13.71 5.12
C THR A 163 -1.45 13.65 5.23
N ASN A 164 -0.84 14.76 5.64
CA ASN A 164 0.59 14.86 5.94
C ASN A 164 1.49 14.34 4.81
N CYS A 165 1.20 14.75 3.58
CA CYS A 165 2.00 14.43 2.41
C CYS A 165 2.80 15.67 1.99
N LEU A 166 4.09 15.51 1.70
CA LEU A 166 4.96 16.66 1.44
C LEU A 166 4.69 17.34 0.10
N LYS A 167 4.15 16.60 -0.88
CA LYS A 167 3.68 17.20 -2.13
C LYS A 167 2.17 17.43 -2.05
N HIS A 168 1.39 16.54 -2.63
CA HIS A 168 -0.07 16.64 -2.62
C HIS A 168 -0.68 15.40 -1.98
N PRO A 169 -1.63 15.57 -1.04
CA PRO A 169 -2.37 14.41 -0.53
C PRO A 169 -3.08 13.66 -1.65
N LEU A 170 -3.78 14.39 -2.52
CA LEU A 170 -4.44 13.82 -3.69
C LEU A 170 -4.07 14.64 -4.93
N TYR A 171 -3.61 13.97 -5.98
CA TYR A 171 -3.30 14.58 -7.26
C TYR A 171 -3.93 13.78 -8.38
N VAL A 172 -4.72 14.42 -9.21
CA VAL A 172 -5.41 13.78 -10.33
C VAL A 172 -5.02 14.48 -11.62
N GLU A 173 -4.62 13.71 -12.62
CA GLU A 173 -4.17 14.18 -13.92
C GLU A 173 -4.85 13.39 -15.03
N GLY A 174 -5.12 14.03 -16.14
CA GLY A 174 -5.79 13.44 -17.30
C GLY A 174 -7.25 13.79 -17.40
#